data_58dfd2570cb6f18f8148cdf214d17397
#
_entry.id   58dfd2570cb6f18f8148cdf214d17397
#
_cell.length_a   1.000
_cell.length_b   1.000
_cell.length_c   1.000
_cell.angle_alpha   90.00
_cell.angle_beta   90.00
_cell.angle_gamma   90.00
#
_symmetry.space_group_name_H-M   'P 1'
#
loop_
_entity.id
_entity.type
_entity.pdbx_description
1 polymer ?
#
loop_
_entity_poly.entity_id
_entity_poly.type
_entity_poly.pdbx_seq_one_letter_code
_entity_poly.pdbx_strand_id
1 'polypeptide(L)'
;MALLVKKFGGTSVGDIKKIQNIATSIFQSKEAGNQIVVVVSAMGKTTDDLNCLAESISQNPNQRELDMLLSTGEQVTIALLSMALNEYGIPAISMTGSQVGIITESIHGKARILDIKTERIQNYIDQGFVVVVAGFQGTTLSHTGLMEITTLGRGGSDTSAVALSTALGAETCEIYTDVPGVLTTDPRIVPNAKLLDEISCEEMLELASVGASVLHPRAVEIARNYGIKLCVKSSQSDSSGTLLESQIQPLPLKRGSLELTKTVNSLEVLEKQAVFSLSNIPDRPGIAAQIFEKLSEASINVDLI
;
A
#
# COMPACT_ATOMS: atom_id res chain seq x y z
N MET A 1 11.83 18.31 -14.06
CA MET A 1 11.36 16.92 -14.22
C MET A 1 11.03 16.39 -12.83
N ALA A 2 9.77 16.12 -12.55
CA ALA A 2 9.36 15.50 -11.30
C ALA A 2 9.52 13.98 -11.38
N LEU A 3 9.97 13.32 -10.31
CA LEU A 3 9.90 11.87 -10.17
C LEU A 3 8.59 11.52 -9.47
N LEU A 4 7.74 10.76 -10.15
CA LEU A 4 6.46 10.29 -9.65
C LEU A 4 6.50 8.78 -9.45
N VAL A 5 6.03 8.31 -8.32
CA VAL A 5 5.75 6.88 -8.11
C VAL A 5 4.25 6.68 -8.20
N LYS A 6 3.80 5.82 -9.11
CA LYS A 6 2.38 5.53 -9.35
C LYS A 6 2.08 4.09 -8.97
N LYS A 7 1.17 3.87 -8.03
CA LYS A 7 0.75 2.51 -7.64
C LYS A 7 -0.64 2.20 -8.18
N PHE A 8 -0.79 1.03 -8.80
CA PHE A 8 -2.08 0.53 -9.26
C PHE A 8 -2.47 -0.76 -8.53
N GLY A 9 -3.64 -0.75 -7.90
CA GLY A 9 -4.18 -1.90 -7.18
C GLY A 9 -4.69 -3.00 -8.11
N GLY A 10 -4.97 -4.19 -7.57
CA GLY A 10 -5.39 -5.36 -8.34
C GLY A 10 -6.65 -5.12 -9.17
N THR A 11 -7.63 -4.39 -8.66
CA THR A 11 -8.85 -3.99 -9.40
C THR A 11 -8.53 -3.08 -10.59
N SER A 12 -7.50 -2.23 -10.46
CA SER A 12 -7.04 -1.30 -11.51
C SER A 12 -6.32 -2.01 -12.65
N VAL A 13 -5.65 -3.14 -12.37
CA VAL A 13 -4.91 -3.97 -13.34
C VAL A 13 -5.64 -5.28 -13.67
N GLY A 14 -6.93 -5.38 -13.35
CA GLY A 14 -7.70 -6.63 -13.33
C GLY A 14 -7.91 -7.32 -14.68
N ASP A 15 -7.70 -6.61 -15.79
CA ASP A 15 -7.82 -7.13 -17.16
C ASP A 15 -6.91 -6.38 -18.14
N ILE A 16 -6.77 -6.93 -19.35
CA ILE A 16 -5.88 -6.37 -20.39
C ILE A 16 -6.28 -4.95 -20.78
N LYS A 17 -7.58 -4.66 -20.89
CA LYS A 17 -8.05 -3.32 -21.26
C LYS A 17 -7.68 -2.27 -20.23
N LYS A 18 -7.77 -2.61 -18.93
CA LYS A 18 -7.32 -1.75 -17.84
C LYS A 18 -5.82 -1.52 -17.88
N ILE A 19 -5.01 -2.55 -18.15
CA ILE A 19 -3.56 -2.43 -18.34
C ILE A 19 -3.24 -1.46 -19.49
N GLN A 20 -3.94 -1.57 -20.61
CA GLN A 20 -3.78 -0.65 -21.76
C GLN A 20 -4.15 0.80 -21.41
N ASN A 21 -5.24 1.00 -20.66
CA ASN A 21 -5.64 2.33 -20.19
C ASN A 21 -4.58 2.94 -19.27
N ILE A 22 -4.01 2.14 -18.36
CA ILE A 22 -2.91 2.57 -17.49
C ILE A 22 -1.68 2.94 -18.32
N ALA A 23 -1.32 2.13 -19.32
CA ALA A 23 -0.20 2.45 -20.21
C ALA A 23 -0.42 3.79 -20.95
N THR A 24 -1.65 4.08 -21.40
CA THR A 24 -2.00 5.38 -21.99
C THR A 24 -1.84 6.53 -21.00
N SER A 25 -2.28 6.38 -19.75
CA SER A 25 -2.13 7.40 -18.71
C SER A 25 -0.65 7.65 -18.35
N ILE A 26 0.16 6.58 -18.31
CA ILE A 26 1.61 6.67 -18.08
C ILE A 26 2.29 7.39 -19.26
N PHE A 27 1.87 7.08 -20.51
CA PHE A 27 2.35 7.77 -21.71
C PHE A 27 2.13 9.27 -21.59
N GLN A 28 0.92 9.72 -21.30
CA GLN A 28 0.59 11.13 -21.14
C GLN A 28 1.44 11.80 -20.05
N SER A 29 1.63 11.12 -18.92
CA SER A 29 2.45 11.64 -17.82
C SER A 29 3.94 11.72 -18.19
N LYS A 30 4.44 10.81 -19.03
CA LYS A 30 5.81 10.82 -19.57
C LYS A 30 6.00 11.95 -20.56
N GLU A 31 5.06 12.17 -21.48
CA GLU A 31 5.06 13.31 -22.42
C GLU A 31 5.03 14.67 -21.71
N ALA A 32 4.42 14.74 -20.53
CA ALA A 32 4.48 15.93 -19.68
C ALA A 32 5.87 16.16 -19.04
N GLY A 33 6.86 15.32 -19.34
CA GLY A 33 8.25 15.47 -18.91
C GLY A 33 8.56 14.86 -17.55
N ASN A 34 7.71 14.00 -17.00
CA ASN A 34 7.94 13.35 -15.71
C ASN A 34 8.82 12.09 -15.83
N GLN A 35 9.59 11.80 -14.81
CA GLN A 35 10.18 10.50 -14.57
C GLN A 35 9.17 9.64 -13.79
N ILE A 36 9.02 8.37 -14.16
CA ILE A 36 7.92 7.54 -13.63
C ILE A 36 8.43 6.18 -13.18
N VAL A 37 8.09 5.82 -11.96
CA VAL A 37 8.16 4.47 -11.42
C VAL A 37 6.74 3.99 -11.18
N VAL A 38 6.43 2.78 -11.63
CA VAL A 38 5.09 2.21 -11.46
C VAL A 38 5.18 0.99 -10.55
N VAL A 39 4.34 0.93 -9.53
CA VAL A 39 4.20 -0.24 -8.66
C VAL A 39 2.83 -0.86 -8.91
N VAL A 40 2.79 -2.16 -9.16
CA VAL A 40 1.54 -2.86 -9.44
C VAL A 40 1.30 -4.02 -8.47
N SER A 41 0.03 -4.30 -8.21
CA SER A 41 -0.44 -5.54 -7.58
C SER A 41 -0.67 -6.63 -8.61
N ALA A 42 -0.91 -7.85 -8.15
CA ALA A 42 -1.42 -8.93 -8.99
C ALA A 42 -2.78 -8.58 -9.61
N MET A 43 -3.11 -9.16 -10.75
CA MET A 43 -4.34 -8.89 -11.51
C MET A 43 -5.58 -9.40 -10.76
N GLY A 44 -6.55 -8.52 -10.51
CA GLY A 44 -7.87 -8.90 -10.00
C GLY A 44 -7.82 -9.74 -8.73
N LYS A 45 -8.22 -11.00 -8.83
CA LYS A 45 -8.27 -11.99 -7.74
C LYS A 45 -7.10 -12.98 -7.75
N THR A 46 -6.07 -12.76 -8.56
CA THR A 46 -4.96 -13.73 -8.72
C THR A 46 -4.33 -14.13 -7.37
N THR A 47 -4.14 -13.20 -6.46
CA THR A 47 -3.58 -13.51 -5.13
C THR A 47 -4.50 -14.44 -4.33
N ASP A 48 -5.81 -14.22 -4.39
CA ASP A 48 -6.79 -15.09 -3.72
C ASP A 48 -6.81 -16.48 -4.36
N ASP A 49 -6.75 -16.56 -5.69
CA ASP A 49 -6.72 -17.83 -6.43
C ASP A 49 -5.45 -18.63 -6.10
N LEU A 50 -4.28 -17.96 -6.01
CA LEU A 50 -3.03 -18.60 -5.60
C LEU A 50 -3.07 -19.10 -4.15
N ASN A 51 -3.68 -18.35 -3.23
CA ASN A 51 -3.92 -18.80 -1.87
C ASN A 51 -4.82 -20.05 -1.84
N CYS A 52 -5.94 -20.05 -2.57
CA CYS A 52 -6.82 -21.23 -2.68
C CYS A 52 -6.08 -22.45 -3.24
N LEU A 53 -5.16 -22.28 -4.19
CA LEU A 53 -4.32 -23.40 -4.68
C LEU A 53 -3.40 -23.94 -3.58
N ALA A 54 -2.76 -23.08 -2.80
CA ALA A 54 -1.91 -23.49 -1.68
C ALA A 54 -2.73 -24.23 -0.60
N GLU A 55 -3.89 -23.71 -0.23
CA GLU A 55 -4.80 -24.28 0.76
C GLU A 55 -5.36 -25.62 0.32
N SER A 56 -5.55 -25.86 -0.99
CA SER A 56 -5.99 -27.14 -1.53
C SER A 56 -4.93 -28.25 -1.41
N ILE A 57 -3.66 -27.87 -1.24
CA ILE A 57 -2.55 -28.82 -0.99
C ILE A 57 -2.36 -29.03 0.52
N SER A 58 -2.44 -27.98 1.33
CA SER A 58 -2.18 -28.02 2.77
C SER A 58 -3.00 -26.99 3.52
N GLN A 59 -3.60 -27.35 4.64
CA GLN A 59 -4.26 -26.40 5.54
C GLN A 59 -3.28 -25.40 6.19
N ASN A 60 -2.01 -25.78 6.30
CA ASN A 60 -0.93 -24.92 6.82
C ASN A 60 0.25 -24.99 5.85
N PRO A 61 0.20 -24.27 4.72
CA PRO A 61 1.29 -24.28 3.76
C PRO A 61 2.56 -23.66 4.36
N ASN A 62 3.72 -24.18 3.97
CA ASN A 62 4.99 -23.59 4.36
C ASN A 62 5.04 -22.13 3.89
N GLN A 63 5.28 -21.19 4.79
CA GLN A 63 5.18 -19.75 4.51
C GLN A 63 6.22 -19.28 3.49
N ARG A 64 7.42 -19.86 3.47
CA ARG A 64 8.46 -19.58 2.48
C ARG A 64 7.99 -19.96 1.07
N GLU A 65 7.37 -21.14 0.92
CA GLU A 65 6.84 -21.61 -0.37
C GLU A 65 5.59 -20.84 -0.79
N LEU A 66 4.79 -20.40 0.19
CA LEU A 66 3.64 -19.54 -0.06
C LEU A 66 4.08 -18.17 -0.58
N ASP A 67 5.10 -17.54 0.00
CA ASP A 67 5.68 -16.30 -0.49
C ASP A 67 6.21 -16.44 -1.94
N MET A 68 6.87 -17.56 -2.23
CA MET A 68 7.33 -17.89 -3.59
C MET A 68 6.15 -17.96 -4.56
N LEU A 69 5.07 -18.66 -4.20
CA LEU A 69 3.88 -18.80 -5.02
C LEU A 69 3.18 -17.45 -5.23
N LEU A 70 2.88 -16.72 -4.16
CA LEU A 70 2.14 -15.47 -4.23
C LEU A 70 2.88 -14.40 -5.03
N SER A 71 4.22 -14.35 -4.93
CA SER A 71 5.04 -13.37 -5.66
C SER A 71 4.93 -13.48 -7.19
N THR A 72 4.43 -14.60 -7.71
CA THR A 72 4.25 -14.80 -9.16
C THR A 72 3.13 -13.93 -9.73
N GLY A 73 2.15 -13.57 -8.94
CA GLY A 73 0.99 -12.77 -9.38
C GLY A 73 1.40 -11.41 -9.92
N GLU A 74 2.22 -10.67 -9.19
CA GLU A 74 2.74 -9.37 -9.62
C GLU A 74 3.72 -9.49 -10.80
N GLN A 75 4.44 -10.61 -10.92
CA GLN A 75 5.36 -10.83 -12.05
C GLN A 75 4.63 -10.87 -13.38
N VAL A 76 3.43 -11.45 -13.42
CA VAL A 76 2.56 -11.40 -14.60
C VAL A 76 2.19 -9.96 -14.94
N THR A 77 1.75 -9.19 -13.95
CA THR A 77 1.28 -7.82 -14.13
C THR A 77 2.38 -6.89 -14.63
N ILE A 78 3.60 -6.94 -14.01
CA ILE A 78 4.72 -6.08 -14.43
C ILE A 78 5.16 -6.37 -15.87
N ALA A 79 5.16 -7.64 -16.28
CA ALA A 79 5.53 -8.04 -17.62
C ALA A 79 4.51 -7.49 -18.64
N LEU A 80 3.21 -7.71 -18.42
CA LEU A 80 2.14 -7.24 -19.30
C LEU A 80 2.11 -5.72 -19.42
N LEU A 81 2.25 -4.99 -18.32
CA LEU A 81 2.26 -3.52 -18.36
C LEU A 81 3.51 -2.99 -19.07
N SER A 82 4.68 -3.60 -18.86
CA SER A 82 5.90 -3.22 -19.58
C SER A 82 5.79 -3.46 -21.08
N MET A 83 5.18 -4.59 -21.50
CA MET A 83 4.90 -4.87 -22.91
C MET A 83 3.97 -3.80 -23.49
N ALA A 84 2.89 -3.43 -22.78
CA ALA A 84 1.96 -2.41 -23.21
C ALA A 84 2.62 -1.02 -23.35
N LEU A 85 3.52 -0.64 -22.44
CA LEU A 85 4.28 0.60 -22.53
C LEU A 85 5.24 0.61 -23.72
N ASN A 86 5.96 -0.49 -23.95
CA ASN A 86 6.85 -0.63 -25.09
C ASN A 86 6.11 -0.54 -26.44
N GLU A 87 4.86 -1.03 -26.51
CA GLU A 87 4.02 -0.90 -27.72
C GLU A 87 3.67 0.57 -28.00
N TYR A 88 3.58 1.43 -26.98
CA TYR A 88 3.45 2.88 -27.13
C TYR A 88 4.79 3.59 -27.42
N GLY A 89 5.89 2.86 -27.61
CA GLY A 89 7.22 3.43 -27.87
C GLY A 89 7.89 4.01 -26.62
N ILE A 90 7.39 3.70 -25.41
CA ILE A 90 8.00 4.11 -24.14
C ILE A 90 8.95 3.02 -23.70
N PRO A 91 10.25 3.31 -23.54
CA PRO A 91 11.17 2.36 -22.92
C PRO A 91 10.68 1.99 -21.51
N ALA A 92 10.32 0.74 -21.31
CA ALA A 92 9.84 0.24 -20.04
C ALA A 92 10.54 -1.06 -19.64
N ILE A 93 10.81 -1.22 -18.36
CA ILE A 93 11.42 -2.43 -17.81
C ILE A 93 10.67 -2.90 -16.57
N SER A 94 10.38 -4.21 -16.54
CA SER A 94 9.77 -4.86 -15.39
C SER A 94 10.84 -5.33 -14.39
N MET A 95 10.59 -5.14 -13.11
CA MET A 95 11.49 -5.56 -12.01
C MET A 95 10.70 -6.16 -10.86
N THR A 96 11.17 -7.32 -10.37
CA THR A 96 10.70 -7.89 -9.10
C THR A 96 11.22 -7.09 -7.90
N GLY A 97 10.64 -7.29 -6.72
CA GLY A 97 11.13 -6.65 -5.49
C GLY A 97 12.61 -6.93 -5.21
N SER A 98 13.07 -8.14 -5.50
CA SER A 98 14.49 -8.53 -5.39
C SER A 98 15.37 -7.75 -6.39
N GLN A 99 14.94 -7.61 -7.64
CA GLN A 99 15.68 -6.90 -8.68
C GLN A 99 15.77 -5.40 -8.43
N VAL A 100 14.75 -4.82 -7.81
CA VAL A 100 14.74 -3.42 -7.35
C VAL A 100 15.60 -3.22 -6.11
N GLY A 101 15.83 -4.28 -5.33
CA GLY A 101 16.63 -4.24 -4.12
C GLY A 101 15.82 -3.92 -2.85
N ILE A 102 14.54 -4.31 -2.80
CA ILE A 102 13.73 -4.23 -1.58
C ILE A 102 14.20 -5.32 -0.62
N ILE A 103 14.87 -4.91 0.45
CA ILE A 103 15.40 -5.80 1.49
C ILE A 103 14.43 -5.83 2.66
N THR A 104 14.12 -7.02 3.14
CA THR A 104 13.13 -7.25 4.20
C THR A 104 13.69 -8.05 5.37
N GLU A 105 12.93 -8.08 6.46
CA GLU A 105 13.07 -9.08 7.52
C GLU A 105 12.87 -10.49 6.97
N SER A 106 13.42 -11.50 7.69
CA SER A 106 13.25 -12.91 7.37
C SER A 106 11.94 -13.51 7.93
N ILE A 107 10.86 -12.71 7.94
CA ILE A 107 9.53 -13.13 8.40
C ILE A 107 8.63 -13.27 7.18
N HIS A 108 8.37 -14.52 6.78
CA HIS A 108 7.51 -14.81 5.63
C HIS A 108 6.05 -14.40 5.87
N GLY A 109 5.34 -14.02 4.80
CA GLY A 109 3.92 -13.64 4.80
C GLY A 109 3.61 -12.24 5.30
N LYS A 110 4.50 -11.60 6.09
CA LYS A 110 4.29 -10.26 6.69
C LYS A 110 5.59 -9.51 6.95
N ALA A 111 6.58 -9.67 6.08
CA ALA A 111 7.89 -9.05 6.23
C ALA A 111 7.80 -7.51 6.30
N ARG A 112 8.71 -6.88 7.04
CA ARG A 112 8.91 -5.43 7.04
C ARG A 112 10.06 -5.08 6.11
N ILE A 113 9.94 -3.95 5.43
CA ILE A 113 11.03 -3.41 4.62
C ILE A 113 12.08 -2.82 5.57
N LEU A 114 13.31 -3.28 5.43
CA LEU A 114 14.47 -2.79 6.18
C LEU A 114 15.24 -1.73 5.42
N ASP A 115 15.40 -1.94 4.10
CA ASP A 115 16.19 -1.07 3.23
C ASP A 115 15.77 -1.21 1.77
N ILE A 116 16.07 -0.22 0.93
CA ILE A 116 15.90 -0.28 -0.52
C ILE A 116 17.15 0.23 -1.21
N LYS A 117 17.79 -0.63 -1.99
CA LYS A 117 18.97 -0.27 -2.80
C LYS A 117 18.54 0.33 -4.11
N THR A 118 18.65 1.65 -4.23
CA THR A 118 18.07 2.41 -5.36
C THR A 118 18.95 2.50 -6.60
N GLU A 119 20.22 2.11 -6.54
CA GLU A 119 21.20 2.36 -7.61
C GLU A 119 20.76 1.76 -8.95
N ARG A 120 20.20 0.57 -8.92
CA ARG A 120 19.77 -0.11 -10.16
C ARG A 120 18.55 0.56 -10.79
N ILE A 121 17.56 0.89 -9.97
CA ILE A 121 16.34 1.55 -10.45
C ILE A 121 16.66 2.95 -10.95
N GLN A 122 17.53 3.70 -10.24
CA GLN A 122 17.96 5.03 -10.63
C GLN A 122 18.65 5.03 -11.99
N ASN A 123 19.53 4.05 -12.24
CA ASN A 123 20.19 3.90 -13.54
C ASN A 123 19.20 3.78 -14.71
N TYR A 124 18.10 3.06 -14.56
CA TYR A 124 17.07 2.96 -15.61
C TYR A 124 16.25 4.23 -15.75
N ILE A 125 15.93 4.90 -14.63
CA ILE A 125 15.24 6.20 -14.64
C ILE A 125 16.07 7.24 -15.40
N ASP A 126 17.38 7.30 -15.16
CA ASP A 126 18.31 8.23 -15.80
C ASP A 126 18.46 7.97 -17.31
N GLN A 127 18.31 6.71 -17.75
CA GLN A 127 18.25 6.32 -19.15
C GLN A 127 16.89 6.58 -19.80
N GLY A 128 15.93 7.16 -19.07
CA GLY A 128 14.60 7.50 -19.58
C GLY A 128 13.56 6.39 -19.55
N PHE A 129 13.89 5.22 -18.95
CA PHE A 129 12.94 4.12 -18.81
C PHE A 129 11.83 4.45 -17.81
N VAL A 130 10.65 3.89 -18.04
CA VAL A 130 9.63 3.67 -17.02
C VAL A 130 9.95 2.35 -16.34
N VAL A 131 10.15 2.37 -15.02
CA VAL A 131 10.44 1.16 -14.26
C VAL A 131 9.14 0.64 -13.65
N VAL A 132 8.74 -0.58 -14.02
CA VAL A 132 7.53 -1.23 -13.53
C VAL A 132 7.91 -2.28 -12.49
N VAL A 133 7.50 -2.06 -11.25
CA VAL A 133 7.92 -2.81 -10.07
C VAL A 133 6.79 -3.69 -9.57
N ALA A 134 7.11 -4.95 -9.31
CA ALA A 134 6.21 -5.85 -8.57
C ALA A 134 6.11 -5.38 -7.12
N GLY A 135 4.94 -4.89 -6.72
CA GLY A 135 4.64 -4.58 -5.34
C GLY A 135 4.55 -5.84 -4.47
N PHE A 136 4.20 -5.66 -3.18
CA PHE A 136 3.90 -6.76 -2.26
C PHE A 136 5.09 -7.64 -1.88
N GLN A 137 6.19 -7.65 -2.61
CA GLN A 137 7.32 -8.56 -2.45
C GLN A 137 8.65 -7.86 -2.23
N GLY A 138 9.52 -8.53 -1.52
CA GLY A 138 10.92 -8.16 -1.32
C GLY A 138 11.81 -9.39 -1.22
N THR A 139 12.98 -9.23 -0.67
CA THR A 139 13.95 -10.31 -0.49
C THR A 139 14.66 -10.18 0.85
N THR A 140 15.00 -11.32 1.42
CA THR A 140 15.82 -11.42 2.62
C THR A 140 17.00 -12.37 2.39
N LEU A 141 18.03 -12.27 3.22
CA LEU A 141 19.08 -13.27 3.30
C LEU A 141 18.70 -14.29 4.36
N SER A 142 18.57 -15.55 3.96
CA SER A 142 18.38 -16.65 4.90
C SER A 142 19.60 -16.85 5.79
N HIS A 143 19.46 -17.60 6.85
CA HIS A 143 20.58 -18.02 7.71
C HIS A 143 21.67 -18.81 6.96
N THR A 144 21.31 -19.37 5.80
CA THR A 144 22.25 -20.10 4.92
C THR A 144 22.96 -19.19 3.91
N GLY A 145 22.67 -17.88 3.92
CA GLY A 145 23.20 -16.89 2.97
C GLY A 145 22.53 -16.90 1.60
N LEU A 146 21.45 -17.67 1.42
CA LEU A 146 20.66 -17.67 0.19
C LEU A 146 19.64 -16.53 0.21
N MET A 147 19.42 -15.91 -0.93
CA MET A 147 18.36 -14.93 -1.09
C MET A 147 17.01 -15.63 -1.19
N GLU A 148 16.07 -15.22 -0.36
CA GLU A 148 14.71 -15.75 -0.33
C GLU A 148 13.71 -14.64 -0.59
N ILE A 149 12.63 -14.97 -1.33
CA ILE A 149 11.53 -14.05 -1.56
C ILE A 149 10.68 -13.99 -0.30
N THR A 150 10.26 -12.78 0.05
CA THR A 150 9.33 -12.51 1.14
C THR A 150 8.15 -11.70 0.64
N THR A 151 6.99 -11.87 1.26
CA THR A 151 5.83 -11.00 1.01
C THR A 151 5.57 -10.09 2.22
N LEU A 152 5.01 -8.91 1.91
CA LEU A 152 4.80 -7.85 2.91
C LEU A 152 3.43 -7.97 3.62
N GLY A 153 2.61 -8.92 3.20
CA GLY A 153 1.25 -9.09 3.70
C GLY A 153 0.25 -8.08 3.13
N ARG A 154 -0.91 -7.95 3.76
CA ARG A 154 -1.98 -7.04 3.29
C ARG A 154 -1.47 -5.61 3.14
N GLY A 155 -1.93 -4.92 2.08
CA GLY A 155 -1.46 -3.56 1.76
C GLY A 155 0.01 -3.48 1.35
N GLY A 156 0.65 -4.63 1.06
CA GLY A 156 2.08 -4.70 0.73
C GLY A 156 2.46 -3.89 -0.52
N SER A 157 1.57 -3.80 -1.53
CA SER A 157 1.86 -2.98 -2.72
C SER A 157 1.84 -1.48 -2.43
N ASP A 158 0.94 -0.99 -1.54
CA ASP A 158 0.93 0.39 -1.08
C ASP A 158 2.21 0.69 -0.30
N THR A 159 2.55 -0.23 0.62
CA THR A 159 3.79 -0.15 1.41
C THR A 159 5.03 -0.10 0.53
N SER A 160 5.11 -0.96 -0.52
CA SER A 160 6.21 -0.95 -1.49
C SER A 160 6.31 0.38 -2.23
N ALA A 161 5.18 0.93 -2.69
CA ALA A 161 5.15 2.18 -3.45
C ALA A 161 5.63 3.37 -2.61
N VAL A 162 5.15 3.50 -1.38
CA VAL A 162 5.54 4.60 -0.49
C VAL A 162 7.00 4.45 -0.04
N ALA A 163 7.45 3.23 0.26
CA ALA A 163 8.85 2.98 0.60
C ALA A 163 9.80 3.30 -0.58
N LEU A 164 9.43 2.91 -1.81
CA LEU A 164 10.17 3.28 -3.02
C LEU A 164 10.17 4.79 -3.25
N SER A 165 9.04 5.48 -3.04
CA SER A 165 8.95 6.93 -3.14
C SER A 165 9.92 7.62 -2.18
N THR A 166 9.97 7.12 -0.94
CA THR A 166 10.90 7.61 0.09
C THR A 166 12.36 7.40 -0.33
N ALA A 167 12.71 6.18 -0.73
CA ALA A 167 14.09 5.81 -1.07
C ALA A 167 14.60 6.54 -2.32
N LEU A 168 13.73 6.84 -3.28
CA LEU A 168 14.06 7.54 -4.53
C LEU A 168 13.94 9.06 -4.42
N GLY A 169 13.45 9.61 -3.30
CA GLY A 169 13.18 11.04 -3.16
C GLY A 169 12.12 11.54 -4.15
N ALA A 170 11.08 10.75 -4.39
CA ALA A 170 10.01 11.11 -5.30
C ALA A 170 9.24 12.34 -4.81
N GLU A 171 8.76 13.17 -5.72
CA GLU A 171 7.97 14.36 -5.39
C GLU A 171 6.60 13.98 -4.84
N THR A 172 5.98 12.95 -5.42
CA THR A 172 4.65 12.46 -5.01
C THR A 172 4.53 10.97 -5.26
N CYS A 173 3.84 10.28 -4.36
CA CYS A 173 3.37 8.91 -4.54
C CYS A 173 1.86 8.93 -4.81
N GLU A 174 1.45 8.56 -6.02
CA GLU A 174 0.05 8.47 -6.42
C GLU A 174 -0.45 7.03 -6.25
N ILE A 175 -1.47 6.85 -5.42
CA ILE A 175 -2.12 5.54 -5.19
C ILE A 175 -3.44 5.51 -5.95
N TYR A 176 -3.50 4.69 -6.99
CA TYR A 176 -4.68 4.50 -7.80
C TYR A 176 -5.50 3.31 -7.30
N THR A 177 -6.78 3.57 -7.04
CA THR A 177 -7.74 2.60 -6.50
C THR A 177 -9.06 2.69 -7.27
N ASP A 178 -10.09 1.94 -6.84
CA ASP A 178 -11.44 1.94 -7.44
C ASP A 178 -12.37 3.03 -6.89
N VAL A 179 -11.91 3.79 -5.87
CA VAL A 179 -12.63 4.93 -5.32
C VAL A 179 -12.01 6.26 -5.77
N PRO A 180 -12.77 7.38 -5.80
CA PRO A 180 -12.27 8.67 -6.30
C PRO A 180 -11.20 9.31 -5.42
N GLY A 181 -11.03 8.85 -4.19
CA GLY A 181 -10.14 9.35 -3.16
C GLY A 181 -10.69 8.98 -1.78
N VAL A 182 -10.30 9.72 -0.76
CA VAL A 182 -10.83 9.56 0.60
C VAL A 182 -12.14 10.33 0.72
N LEU A 183 -13.21 9.67 1.15
CA LEU A 183 -14.53 10.24 1.34
C LEU A 183 -14.75 10.54 2.83
N THR A 184 -15.65 11.47 3.11
CA THR A 184 -16.03 11.83 4.50
C THR A 184 -16.61 10.68 5.30
N THR A 185 -17.12 9.63 4.63
CA THR A 185 -17.59 8.36 5.20
C THR A 185 -17.80 7.34 4.06
N ASP A 186 -18.20 6.11 4.40
CA ASP A 186 -18.52 5.07 3.42
C ASP A 186 -19.75 5.45 2.57
N PRO A 187 -19.62 5.62 1.24
CA PRO A 187 -20.72 5.99 0.36
C PRO A 187 -21.81 4.92 0.24
N ARG A 188 -21.50 3.66 0.62
CA ARG A 188 -22.49 2.56 0.66
C ARG A 188 -23.47 2.75 1.82
N ILE A 189 -23.05 3.46 2.88
CA ILE A 189 -23.87 3.77 4.07
C ILE A 189 -24.49 5.16 3.91
N VAL A 190 -23.70 6.15 3.49
CA VAL A 190 -24.13 7.53 3.30
C VAL A 190 -23.91 7.95 1.84
N PRO A 191 -24.94 7.83 0.97
CA PRO A 191 -24.80 8.12 -0.47
C PRO A 191 -24.31 9.52 -0.82
N ASN A 192 -24.47 10.50 0.10
CA ASN A 192 -24.03 11.87 -0.06
C ASN A 192 -22.63 12.14 0.54
N ALA A 193 -21.84 11.10 0.81
CA ALA A 193 -20.44 11.24 1.24
C ALA A 193 -19.68 12.11 0.24
N LYS A 194 -18.87 13.04 0.76
CA LYS A 194 -18.11 13.99 -0.07
C LYS A 194 -16.66 13.56 -0.18
N LEU A 195 -16.06 13.80 -1.34
CA LEU A 195 -14.63 13.66 -1.52
C LEU A 195 -13.90 14.73 -0.70
N LEU A 196 -12.87 14.33 0.03
CA LEU A 196 -11.95 15.23 0.70
C LEU A 196 -10.87 15.65 -0.30
N ASP A 197 -10.62 16.93 -0.46
CA ASP A 197 -9.54 17.43 -1.31
C ASP A 197 -8.18 17.14 -0.68
N GLU A 198 -8.12 17.25 0.66
CA GLU A 198 -6.92 16.97 1.45
C GLU A 198 -7.29 16.37 2.82
N ILE A 199 -6.37 15.58 3.37
CA ILE A 199 -6.45 15.01 4.71
C ILE A 199 -5.04 14.88 5.26
N SER A 200 -4.85 15.04 6.58
CA SER A 200 -3.54 14.81 7.20
C SER A 200 -3.22 13.31 7.28
N CYS A 201 -1.92 12.98 7.31
CA CYS A 201 -1.49 11.60 7.54
C CYS A 201 -1.98 11.06 8.89
N GLU A 202 -2.08 11.91 9.91
CA GLU A 202 -2.58 11.56 11.23
C GLU A 202 -4.04 11.14 11.19
N GLU A 203 -4.91 11.94 10.57
CA GLU A 203 -6.32 11.62 10.39
C GLU A 203 -6.52 10.37 9.54
N MET A 204 -5.72 10.20 8.47
CA MET A 204 -5.80 9.01 7.62
C MET A 204 -5.35 7.76 8.38
N LEU A 205 -4.35 7.83 9.27
CA LEU A 205 -3.95 6.71 10.12
C LEU A 205 -5.07 6.27 11.05
N GLU A 206 -5.76 7.22 11.68
CA GLU A 206 -6.93 6.91 12.51
C GLU A 206 -8.01 6.20 11.69
N LEU A 207 -8.38 6.74 10.53
CA LEU A 207 -9.35 6.11 9.63
C LEU A 207 -8.92 4.72 9.19
N ALA A 208 -7.66 4.56 8.77
CA ALA A 208 -7.14 3.29 8.29
C ALA A 208 -7.03 2.23 9.41
N SER A 209 -6.76 2.66 10.65
CA SER A 209 -6.67 1.76 11.80
C SER A 209 -8.03 1.23 12.24
N VAL A 210 -9.11 2.01 12.03
CA VAL A 210 -10.47 1.60 12.39
C VAL A 210 -11.25 0.96 11.25
N GLY A 211 -10.61 0.73 10.07
CA GLY A 211 -11.19 -0.10 9.01
C GLY A 211 -11.39 0.57 7.65
N ALA A 212 -11.07 1.86 7.50
CA ALA A 212 -11.10 2.49 6.19
C ALA A 212 -10.11 1.83 5.24
N SER A 213 -10.62 1.11 4.24
CA SER A 213 -9.82 0.25 3.35
C SER A 213 -9.19 0.98 2.16
N VAL A 214 -9.15 2.32 2.17
CA VAL A 214 -8.62 3.13 1.06
C VAL A 214 -7.09 3.06 0.99
N LEU A 215 -6.42 3.15 2.14
CA LEU A 215 -4.97 3.02 2.27
C LEU A 215 -4.61 2.09 3.45
N HIS A 216 -3.53 1.35 3.30
CA HIS A 216 -3.05 0.52 4.39
C HIS A 216 -2.28 1.36 5.43
N PRO A 217 -2.50 1.18 6.77
CA PRO A 217 -1.86 1.98 7.83
C PRO A 217 -0.33 2.05 7.70
N ARG A 218 0.35 0.94 7.38
CA ARG A 218 1.81 0.91 7.18
C ARG A 218 2.29 1.87 6.09
N ALA A 219 1.55 2.01 4.99
CA ALA A 219 1.89 2.94 3.92
C ALA A 219 1.78 4.39 4.39
N VAL A 220 0.70 4.73 5.09
CA VAL A 220 0.48 6.07 5.65
C VAL A 220 1.51 6.40 6.73
N GLU A 221 1.89 5.43 7.57
CA GLU A 221 2.93 5.59 8.59
C GLU A 221 4.29 5.92 7.97
N ILE A 222 4.69 5.21 6.90
CA ILE A 222 5.93 5.51 6.18
C ILE A 222 5.86 6.94 5.59
N ALA A 223 4.76 7.29 4.93
CA ALA A 223 4.58 8.62 4.35
C ALA A 223 4.69 9.72 5.40
N ARG A 224 4.03 9.56 6.54
CA ARG A 224 4.11 10.48 7.68
C ARG A 224 5.53 10.62 8.20
N ASN A 225 6.22 9.50 8.44
CA ASN A 225 7.54 9.49 9.06
C ASN A 225 8.62 10.13 8.17
N TYR A 226 8.48 9.99 6.85
CA TYR A 226 9.48 10.47 5.88
C TYR A 226 9.01 11.70 5.08
N GLY A 227 7.83 12.24 5.35
CA GLY A 227 7.31 13.45 4.72
C GLY A 227 6.98 13.28 3.23
N ILE A 228 6.61 12.09 2.78
CA ILE A 228 6.21 11.83 1.41
C ILE A 228 4.77 12.29 1.19
N LYS A 229 4.55 13.09 0.13
CA LYS A 229 3.21 13.45 -0.33
C LYS A 229 2.55 12.25 -0.98
N LEU A 230 1.37 11.86 -0.47
CA LEU A 230 0.52 10.84 -1.10
C LEU A 230 -0.64 11.51 -1.80
N CYS A 231 -1.05 10.96 -2.95
CA CYS A 231 -2.27 11.37 -3.62
C CYS A 231 -3.10 10.12 -3.94
N VAL A 232 -4.28 9.99 -3.36
CA VAL A 232 -5.20 8.90 -3.64
C VAL A 232 -6.11 9.29 -4.78
N LYS A 233 -6.12 8.52 -5.86
CA LYS A 233 -6.85 8.80 -7.09
C LYS A 233 -7.66 7.60 -7.57
N SER A 234 -8.69 7.87 -8.36
CA SER A 234 -9.38 6.81 -9.09
C SER A 234 -8.55 6.34 -10.29
N SER A 235 -8.54 5.02 -10.50
CA SER A 235 -8.05 4.44 -11.76
C SER A 235 -9.08 4.47 -12.90
N GLN A 236 -10.32 4.93 -12.63
CA GLN A 236 -11.45 4.88 -13.55
C GLN A 236 -12.02 6.25 -13.92
N SER A 237 -11.60 7.32 -13.24
CA SER A 237 -12.08 8.68 -13.49
C SER A 237 -10.95 9.70 -13.34
N ASP A 238 -11.10 10.85 -14.00
CA ASP A 238 -10.16 11.97 -13.93
C ASP A 238 -10.37 12.84 -12.69
N SER A 239 -10.73 12.23 -11.55
CA SER A 239 -10.85 12.93 -10.28
C SER A 239 -9.49 13.46 -9.83
N SER A 240 -9.48 14.68 -9.23
CA SER A 240 -8.28 15.24 -8.60
C SER A 240 -7.70 14.34 -7.51
N GLY A 241 -8.58 13.53 -6.88
CA GLY A 241 -8.21 12.67 -5.76
C GLY A 241 -8.16 13.41 -4.43
N THR A 242 -7.56 12.77 -3.44
CA THR A 242 -7.30 13.33 -2.11
C THR A 242 -5.81 13.40 -1.87
N LEU A 243 -5.32 14.59 -1.51
CA LEU A 243 -3.93 14.81 -1.12
C LEU A 243 -3.74 14.47 0.35
N LEU A 244 -2.69 13.71 0.67
CA LEU A 244 -2.25 13.44 2.03
C LEU A 244 -0.87 14.08 2.23
N GLU A 245 -0.78 14.94 3.23
CA GLU A 245 0.48 15.54 3.65
C GLU A 245 0.73 15.31 5.14
N SER A 246 1.98 15.15 5.50
CA SER A 246 2.39 15.08 6.90
C SER A 246 2.51 16.49 7.47
N GLN A 247 1.89 16.75 8.60
CA GLN A 247 1.96 18.04 9.30
C GLN A 247 3.13 18.10 10.30
N ILE A 248 4.28 17.53 9.96
CA ILE A 248 5.45 17.53 10.86
C ILE A 248 6.01 18.95 11.11
N GLN A 249 5.62 19.97 10.37
CA GLN A 249 5.94 21.36 10.70
C GLN A 249 4.88 21.94 11.63
N PRO A 250 5.28 22.50 12.81
CA PRO A 250 4.34 23.19 13.67
C PRO A 250 3.71 24.34 12.88
N LEU A 251 2.39 24.31 12.72
CA LEU A 251 1.63 25.41 12.15
C LEU A 251 2.00 26.70 12.89
N PRO A 252 2.39 27.78 12.20
CA PRO A 252 2.51 29.06 12.84
C PRO A 252 1.14 29.39 13.42
N LEU A 253 1.05 29.51 14.73
CA LEU A 253 -0.16 29.96 15.45
C LEU A 253 -0.55 31.33 14.93
N LYS A 254 -1.38 31.39 13.91
CA LYS A 254 -2.05 32.62 13.46
C LYS A 254 -3.07 32.97 14.52
N ARG A 255 -2.82 34.05 15.31
CA ARG A 255 -3.82 34.63 16.21
C ARG A 255 -5.11 34.89 15.42
N GLY A 256 -6.20 34.23 15.76
CA GLY A 256 -7.52 34.42 15.18
C GLY A 256 -8.10 33.23 14.40
N SER A 257 -7.37 32.11 14.24
CA SER A 257 -7.88 30.92 13.52
C SER A 257 -8.20 29.72 14.42
N LEU A 258 -8.19 29.90 15.74
CA LEU A 258 -8.46 28.84 16.72
C LEU A 258 -9.91 28.31 16.73
N GLU A 259 -10.84 28.99 16.05
CA GLU A 259 -12.27 28.61 16.04
C GLU A 259 -12.74 27.94 14.72
N LEU A 260 -11.86 27.66 13.76
CA LEU A 260 -12.22 27.08 12.46
C LEU A 260 -11.69 25.64 12.26
N THR A 261 -11.24 24.96 13.29
CA THR A 261 -10.95 23.53 13.21
C THR A 261 -12.25 22.75 13.08
N LYS A 262 -12.44 22.05 11.98
CA LYS A 262 -13.56 21.11 11.83
C LYS A 262 -13.49 20.12 13.00
N THR A 263 -14.60 19.98 13.73
CA THR A 263 -14.66 19.08 14.90
C THR A 263 -14.66 17.61 14.48
N VAL A 264 -15.18 17.31 13.28
CA VAL A 264 -15.20 15.97 12.68
C VAL A 264 -14.93 16.12 11.19
N ASN A 265 -13.88 15.44 10.66
CA ASN A 265 -13.53 15.44 9.25
C ASN A 265 -14.14 14.24 8.50
N SER A 266 -14.14 13.07 9.13
CA SER A 266 -14.63 11.83 8.53
C SER A 266 -15.13 10.86 9.60
N LEU A 267 -15.80 9.79 9.18
CA LEU A 267 -16.38 8.76 10.03
C LEU A 267 -16.26 7.40 9.31
N GLU A 268 -15.87 6.36 10.05
CA GLU A 268 -15.85 4.97 9.59
C GLU A 268 -16.81 4.14 10.45
N VAL A 269 -17.43 3.14 9.83
CA VAL A 269 -18.35 2.21 10.50
C VAL A 269 -17.78 0.81 10.44
N LEU A 270 -17.50 0.23 11.60
CA LEU A 270 -17.07 -1.15 11.74
C LEU A 270 -18.27 -2.04 12.06
N GLU A 271 -18.55 -3.00 11.17
CA GLU A 271 -19.56 -4.02 11.39
C GLU A 271 -18.94 -5.29 12.01
N LYS A 272 -19.80 -6.14 12.61
CA LYS A 272 -19.41 -7.45 13.16
C LYS A 272 -18.36 -7.38 14.27
N GLN A 273 -18.44 -6.35 15.11
CA GLN A 273 -17.63 -6.23 16.31
C GLN A 273 -18.30 -6.95 17.48
N ALA A 274 -17.48 -7.55 18.35
CA ALA A 274 -17.93 -8.13 19.61
C ALA A 274 -17.26 -7.41 20.78
N VAL A 275 -18.05 -7.06 21.79
CA VAL A 275 -17.54 -6.46 23.02
C VAL A 275 -17.59 -7.50 24.15
N PHE A 276 -16.43 -7.73 24.78
CA PHE A 276 -16.33 -8.56 25.97
C PHE A 276 -16.14 -7.68 27.19
N SER A 277 -17.04 -7.79 28.16
CA SER A 277 -16.92 -7.12 29.45
C SER A 277 -16.59 -8.12 30.54
N LEU A 278 -15.47 -7.92 31.19
CA LEU A 278 -15.06 -8.72 32.35
C LEU A 278 -15.18 -7.86 33.60
N SER A 279 -16.04 -8.26 34.54
CA SER A 279 -16.24 -7.56 35.81
C SER A 279 -15.71 -8.39 36.98
N ASN A 280 -15.39 -7.70 38.09
CA ASN A 280 -14.85 -8.30 39.31
C ASN A 280 -13.53 -9.06 39.10
N ILE A 281 -12.70 -8.58 38.19
CA ILE A 281 -11.36 -9.15 38.00
C ILE A 281 -10.50 -8.79 39.21
N PRO A 282 -9.84 -9.76 39.87
CA PRO A 282 -8.93 -9.45 40.96
C PRO A 282 -7.75 -8.63 40.48
N ASP A 283 -7.45 -7.55 41.16
CA ASP A 283 -6.25 -6.74 40.86
C ASP A 283 -4.99 -7.46 41.36
N ARG A 284 -4.45 -8.32 40.49
CA ARG A 284 -3.23 -9.08 40.74
C ARG A 284 -2.32 -9.01 39.51
N PRO A 285 -0.99 -8.87 39.71
CA PRO A 285 -0.03 -8.90 38.62
C PRO A 285 -0.20 -10.16 37.74
N GLY A 286 -0.25 -9.96 36.42
CA GLY A 286 -0.31 -11.04 35.44
C GLY A 286 -1.71 -11.45 34.98
N ILE A 287 -2.80 -10.99 35.59
CA ILE A 287 -4.16 -11.38 35.16
C ILE A 287 -4.48 -10.87 33.75
N ALA A 288 -4.14 -9.62 33.44
CA ALA A 288 -4.31 -9.09 32.10
C ALA A 288 -3.54 -9.93 31.07
N ALA A 289 -2.30 -10.31 31.37
CA ALA A 289 -1.50 -11.18 30.51
C ALA A 289 -2.19 -12.52 30.23
N GLN A 290 -2.77 -13.17 31.26
CA GLN A 290 -3.50 -14.44 31.10
C GLN A 290 -4.74 -14.28 30.21
N ILE A 291 -5.47 -13.16 30.32
CA ILE A 291 -6.64 -12.88 29.49
C ILE A 291 -6.22 -12.75 28.02
N PHE A 292 -5.21 -11.91 27.76
CA PHE A 292 -4.74 -11.68 26.37
C PHE A 292 -4.06 -12.92 25.78
N GLU A 293 -3.39 -13.75 26.58
CA GLU A 293 -2.82 -15.02 26.16
C GLU A 293 -3.94 -15.96 25.64
N LYS A 294 -5.04 -16.07 26.38
CA LYS A 294 -6.19 -16.89 25.95
C LYS A 294 -6.87 -16.37 24.68
N LEU A 295 -6.99 -15.06 24.52
CA LEU A 295 -7.53 -14.47 23.30
C LEU A 295 -6.59 -14.71 22.11
N SER A 296 -5.27 -14.61 22.33
CA SER A 296 -4.25 -14.88 21.33
C SER A 296 -4.22 -16.36 20.90
N GLU A 297 -4.30 -17.30 21.87
CA GLU A 297 -4.41 -18.74 21.59
C GLU A 297 -5.65 -19.07 20.73
N ALA A 298 -6.75 -18.32 20.95
CA ALA A 298 -7.97 -18.43 20.16
C ALA A 298 -7.94 -17.65 18.84
N SER A 299 -6.80 -17.02 18.49
CA SER A 299 -6.64 -16.15 17.31
C SER A 299 -7.65 -14.99 17.25
N ILE A 300 -8.07 -14.49 18.42
CA ILE A 300 -8.95 -13.33 18.54
C ILE A 300 -8.10 -12.08 18.60
N ASN A 301 -8.31 -11.19 17.64
CA ASN A 301 -7.67 -9.85 17.63
C ASN A 301 -8.47 -8.90 18.53
N VAL A 302 -7.75 -8.08 19.31
CA VAL A 302 -8.35 -7.08 20.20
C VAL A 302 -7.97 -5.70 19.66
N ASP A 303 -8.97 -4.93 19.26
CA ASP A 303 -8.76 -3.62 18.61
C ASP A 303 -8.83 -2.46 19.62
N LEU A 304 -9.68 -2.57 20.65
CA LEU A 304 -9.85 -1.55 21.70
C LEU A 304 -9.93 -2.20 23.08
N ILE A 305 -9.31 -1.55 24.07
CA ILE A 305 -9.30 -1.96 25.47
C ILE A 305 -9.87 -0.84 26.34
#